data_c27e569a26cce723215decb4b6f17350
#
_entry.id   c27e569a26cce723215decb4b6f17350
#
_cell.length_a   1.000
_cell.length_b   1.000
_cell.length_c   1.000
_cell.angle_alpha   90.00
_cell.angle_beta   90.00
_cell.angle_gamma   90.00
#
_symmetry.space_group_name_H-M   'P 1'
#
loop_
_entity.id
_entity.type
_entity.pdbx_description
1 polymer ?
#
loop_
_entity_poly.entity_id
_entity_poly.type
_entity_poly.pdbx_seq_one_letter_code
_entity_poly.pdbx_strand_id
1 'polypeptide(L)'
;LGSAQKKPFMSTKKIGIFTHQKSSSLQEALFNNAYGIPPGTLGSELLKQSNLHLATVYPHITQIPEEKVLKIEGNYPEFKVLTNKNSYTTRNLVVGIGSANTFAIEGLMHYVEPHKKALPEKQRIQLRNTDHKVAEGIYVIGTLAGWRSQLAIAAGSGAAVATDILTLWNHGIDSQSHDSIKKV
;
A
#
# COMPACT_ATOMS: atom_id res chain seq x y z
N LEU A 1 -7.83 -6.28 -0.45
CA LEU A 1 -8.25 -6.64 -1.82
C LEU A 1 -8.22 -8.16 -2.07
N GLY A 2 -7.19 -8.87 -1.55
CA GLY A 2 -7.05 -10.31 -1.76
C GLY A 2 -8.26 -11.13 -1.29
N SER A 3 -8.74 -10.89 -0.09
CA SER A 3 -9.90 -11.58 0.48
C SER A 3 -11.22 -11.33 -0.25
N ALA A 4 -11.30 -10.28 -1.05
CA ALA A 4 -12.48 -9.93 -1.82
C ALA A 4 -12.61 -10.69 -3.16
N GLN A 5 -11.67 -11.57 -3.52
CA GLN A 5 -11.62 -12.26 -4.82
C GLN A 5 -12.92 -12.98 -5.19
N LYS A 6 -13.66 -13.49 -4.20
CA LYS A 6 -14.94 -14.19 -4.42
C LYS A 6 -16.11 -13.27 -4.83
N LYS A 7 -15.92 -11.95 -4.75
CA LYS A 7 -16.97 -11.01 -5.17
C LYS A 7 -17.04 -10.96 -6.71
N PRO A 8 -18.24 -10.96 -7.31
CA PRO A 8 -18.42 -11.05 -8.76
C PRO A 8 -17.64 -9.99 -9.55
N PHE A 9 -17.63 -8.74 -9.06
CA PHE A 9 -16.94 -7.62 -9.72
C PHE A 9 -15.40 -7.71 -9.66
N MET A 10 -14.85 -8.66 -8.89
CA MET A 10 -13.41 -8.91 -8.81
C MET A 10 -12.88 -9.85 -9.89
N SER A 11 -13.75 -10.57 -10.59
CA SER A 11 -13.37 -11.62 -11.55
C SER A 11 -12.43 -11.16 -12.68
N THR A 12 -12.53 -9.89 -13.06
CA THR A 12 -11.71 -9.27 -14.11
C THR A 12 -10.55 -8.43 -13.58
N LYS A 13 -10.42 -8.31 -12.25
CA LYS A 13 -9.40 -7.44 -11.65
C LYS A 13 -8.09 -8.18 -11.48
N LYS A 14 -7.02 -7.57 -11.99
CA LYS A 14 -5.64 -8.02 -11.77
C LYS A 14 -4.99 -7.12 -10.74
N ILE A 15 -4.33 -7.70 -9.75
CA ILE A 15 -3.66 -6.97 -8.67
C ILE A 15 -2.19 -7.35 -8.68
N GLY A 16 -1.32 -6.35 -8.77
CA GLY A 16 0.12 -6.50 -8.62
C GLY A 16 0.64 -5.73 -7.42
N ILE A 17 1.67 -6.24 -6.77
CA ILE A 17 2.37 -5.56 -5.68
C ILE A 17 3.88 -5.62 -5.91
N PHE A 18 4.54 -4.46 -5.90
CA PHE A 18 5.98 -4.36 -5.88
C PHE A 18 6.49 -4.60 -4.46
N THR A 19 7.19 -5.72 -4.26
CA THR A 19 7.68 -6.17 -2.95
C THR A 19 9.16 -5.84 -2.72
N HIS A 20 9.67 -4.80 -3.38
CA HIS A 20 11.04 -4.32 -3.17
C HIS A 20 11.17 -3.60 -1.82
N GLN A 21 11.54 -4.33 -0.78
CA GLN A 21 11.46 -3.89 0.61
C GLN A 21 12.83 -3.65 1.28
N LYS A 22 13.93 -3.57 0.50
CA LYS A 22 15.31 -3.48 1.02
C LYS A 22 15.54 -2.31 1.99
N SER A 23 14.88 -1.17 1.76
CA SER A 23 14.99 0.03 2.60
C SER A 23 13.75 0.26 3.48
N SER A 24 12.93 -0.73 3.69
CA SER A 24 11.79 -0.61 4.59
C SER A 24 12.27 -0.40 6.03
N SER A 25 11.72 0.60 6.72
CA SER A 25 11.98 0.81 8.15
C SER A 25 11.53 -0.37 9.04
N LEU A 26 10.70 -1.26 8.51
CA LEU A 26 10.34 -2.49 9.20
C LEU A 26 11.50 -3.47 9.32
N GLN A 27 12.51 -3.40 8.44
CA GLN A 27 13.67 -4.32 8.52
C GLN A 27 14.40 -4.25 9.88
N GLU A 28 14.43 -3.05 10.48
CA GLU A 28 15.12 -2.81 11.76
C GLU A 28 14.14 -2.68 12.95
N ALA A 29 12.86 -2.95 12.74
CA ALA A 29 11.86 -2.81 13.78
C ALA A 29 11.86 -4.01 14.74
N LEU A 30 11.63 -3.71 16.03
CA LEU A 30 11.34 -4.70 17.07
C LEU A 30 9.97 -4.36 17.67
N PHE A 31 9.00 -5.25 17.52
CA PHE A 31 7.64 -5.02 17.98
C PHE A 31 7.43 -5.55 19.41
N ASN A 32 7.13 -4.62 20.34
CA ASN A 32 6.77 -4.94 21.72
C ASN A 32 5.39 -4.41 22.11
N ASN A 33 4.79 -3.54 21.28
CA ASN A 33 3.55 -2.83 21.59
C ASN A 33 2.53 -2.83 20.44
N ALA A 34 2.64 -3.76 19.50
CA ALA A 34 1.68 -3.89 18.40
C ALA A 34 0.63 -4.96 18.77
N TYR A 35 -0.64 -4.54 18.84
CA TYR A 35 -1.74 -5.46 19.14
C TYR A 35 -1.79 -6.61 18.12
N GLY A 36 -1.91 -7.83 18.63
CA GLY A 36 -1.96 -9.05 17.80
C GLY A 36 -0.59 -9.56 17.31
N ILE A 37 0.49 -8.87 17.65
CA ILE A 37 1.87 -9.28 17.34
C ILE A 37 2.56 -9.67 18.66
N PRO A 38 3.14 -10.87 18.76
CA PRO A 38 3.88 -11.26 19.95
C PRO A 38 5.02 -10.28 20.28
N PRO A 39 5.21 -9.88 21.55
CA PRO A 39 6.36 -9.06 21.94
C PRO A 39 7.68 -9.70 21.53
N GLY A 40 8.63 -8.90 21.05
CA GLY A 40 9.93 -9.38 20.55
C GLY A 40 9.92 -9.80 19.09
N THR A 41 8.80 -9.65 18.35
CA THR A 41 8.75 -9.95 16.92
C THR A 41 9.61 -8.98 16.12
N LEU A 42 10.53 -9.51 15.33
CA LEU A 42 11.34 -8.73 14.39
C LEU A 42 10.52 -8.33 13.17
N GLY A 43 10.63 -7.06 12.77
CA GLY A 43 9.93 -6.56 11.59
C GLY A 43 10.41 -7.20 10.28
N SER A 44 11.67 -7.59 10.20
CA SER A 44 12.21 -8.37 9.07
C SER A 44 11.51 -9.73 8.92
N GLU A 45 11.23 -10.40 10.03
CA GLU A 45 10.49 -11.67 10.02
C GLU A 45 9.03 -11.45 9.64
N LEU A 46 8.40 -10.39 10.15
CA LEU A 46 7.03 -10.01 9.78
C LEU A 46 6.90 -9.72 8.27
N LEU A 47 7.89 -9.05 7.66
CA LEU A 47 7.92 -8.81 6.22
C LEU A 47 8.01 -10.12 5.42
N LYS A 48 8.89 -11.02 5.84
CA LYS A 48 9.07 -12.33 5.23
C LYS A 48 7.78 -13.17 5.31
N GLN A 49 7.17 -13.23 6.49
CA GLN A 49 5.90 -13.92 6.71
C GLN A 49 4.76 -13.31 5.89
N SER A 50 4.71 -11.98 5.75
CA SER A 50 3.70 -11.29 4.94
C SER A 50 3.79 -11.66 3.47
N ASN A 51 5.00 -11.73 2.90
CA ASN A 51 5.20 -12.14 1.51
C ASN A 51 4.79 -13.62 1.30
N LEU A 52 5.13 -14.49 2.24
CA LEU A 52 4.73 -15.89 2.21
C LEU A 52 3.21 -16.05 2.34
N HIS A 53 2.59 -15.29 3.25
CA HIS A 53 1.14 -15.28 3.42
C HIS A 53 0.41 -14.85 2.13
N LEU A 54 0.88 -13.79 1.47
CA LEU A 54 0.34 -13.38 0.17
C LEU A 54 0.44 -14.49 -0.87
N ALA A 55 1.60 -15.15 -0.98
CA ALA A 55 1.80 -16.22 -1.95
C ALA A 55 0.92 -17.44 -1.69
N THR A 56 0.69 -17.77 -0.41
CA THR A 56 -0.01 -18.99 -0.02
C THR A 56 -1.54 -18.79 0.00
N VAL A 57 -2.01 -17.68 0.57
CA VAL A 57 -3.43 -17.43 0.81
C VAL A 57 -4.08 -16.67 -0.35
N TYR A 58 -3.31 -15.81 -1.03
CA TYR A 58 -3.80 -14.97 -2.12
C TYR A 58 -2.95 -15.11 -3.39
N PRO A 59 -2.81 -16.33 -3.96
CA PRO A 59 -1.92 -16.60 -5.11
C PRO A 59 -2.31 -15.85 -6.38
N HIS A 60 -3.51 -15.29 -6.44
CA HIS A 60 -3.99 -14.44 -7.53
C HIS A 60 -3.42 -13.02 -7.51
N ILE A 61 -2.71 -12.63 -6.43
CA ILE A 61 -2.00 -11.37 -6.35
C ILE A 61 -0.58 -11.59 -6.88
N THR A 62 -0.24 -10.91 -7.97
CA THR A 62 1.10 -10.98 -8.55
C THR A 62 2.09 -10.22 -7.70
N GLN A 63 3.04 -10.89 -7.07
CA GLN A 63 4.17 -10.27 -6.41
C GLN A 63 5.27 -9.99 -7.43
N ILE A 64 5.80 -8.76 -7.42
CA ILE A 64 6.88 -8.31 -8.31
C ILE A 64 8.08 -7.97 -7.42
N PRO A 65 8.96 -8.95 -7.16
CA PRO A 65 10.15 -8.74 -6.34
C PRO A 65 11.23 -8.02 -7.14
N GLU A 66 12.15 -7.36 -6.42
CA GLU A 66 13.38 -6.78 -6.97
C GLU A 66 13.20 -5.73 -8.08
N GLU A 67 12.01 -5.18 -8.24
CA GLU A 67 11.76 -4.05 -9.12
C GLU A 67 11.47 -2.79 -8.31
N LYS A 68 12.18 -1.71 -8.64
CA LYS A 68 11.98 -0.39 -8.07
C LYS A 68 11.18 0.46 -9.05
N VAL A 69 10.05 1.00 -8.61
CA VAL A 69 9.28 1.98 -9.38
C VAL A 69 10.08 3.29 -9.44
N LEU A 70 10.26 3.81 -10.65
CA LEU A 70 11.01 5.03 -10.93
C LEU A 70 10.10 6.17 -11.37
N LYS A 71 9.06 5.86 -12.15
CA LYS A 71 8.21 6.88 -12.77
C LYS A 71 6.78 6.40 -12.93
N ILE A 72 5.84 7.34 -12.79
CA ILE A 72 4.43 7.18 -13.18
C ILE A 72 4.12 8.18 -14.27
N GLU A 73 3.56 7.70 -15.38
CA GLU A 73 3.11 8.51 -16.52
C GLU A 73 1.62 8.31 -16.78
N GLY A 74 1.02 9.24 -17.50
CA GLY A 74 -0.40 9.20 -17.87
C GLY A 74 -1.32 9.73 -16.78
N ASN A 75 -2.61 9.54 -17.01
CA ASN A 75 -3.68 9.99 -16.12
C ASN A 75 -4.73 8.89 -15.98
N TYR A 76 -5.60 9.03 -15.00
CA TYR A 76 -6.75 8.15 -14.87
C TYR A 76 -7.59 8.15 -16.17
N PRO A 77 -8.03 7.02 -16.67
CA PRO A 77 -7.96 5.66 -16.07
C PRO A 77 -6.76 4.82 -16.53
N GLU A 78 -5.73 5.39 -17.13
CA GLU A 78 -4.61 4.65 -17.70
C GLU A 78 -3.27 5.25 -17.26
N PHE A 79 -2.67 4.61 -16.26
CA PHE A 79 -1.32 4.95 -15.81
C PHE A 79 -0.32 3.94 -16.34
N LYS A 80 0.88 4.44 -16.69
CA LYS A 80 2.05 3.63 -16.99
C LYS A 80 3.04 3.73 -15.84
N VAL A 81 3.36 2.60 -15.24
CA VAL A 81 4.34 2.45 -14.16
C VAL A 81 5.64 1.96 -14.75
N LEU A 82 6.69 2.77 -14.67
CA LEU A 82 8.02 2.44 -15.15
C LEU A 82 8.89 2.03 -13.96
N THR A 83 9.52 0.87 -14.08
CA THR A 83 10.48 0.36 -13.10
C THR A 83 11.88 0.37 -13.67
N ASN A 84 12.87 -0.04 -12.86
CA ASN A 84 14.23 -0.25 -13.33
C ASN A 84 14.40 -1.44 -14.28
N LYS A 85 13.34 -2.24 -14.51
CA LYS A 85 13.41 -3.45 -15.38
C LYS A 85 12.31 -3.47 -16.43
N ASN A 86 11.09 -3.07 -16.09
CA ASN A 86 9.90 -3.26 -16.90
C ASN A 86 8.98 -2.04 -16.90
N SER A 87 7.89 -2.13 -17.66
CA SER A 87 6.77 -1.19 -17.59
C SER A 87 5.45 -1.94 -17.45
N TYR A 88 4.52 -1.34 -16.73
CA TYR A 88 3.19 -1.90 -16.43
C TYR A 88 2.12 -0.85 -16.66
N THR A 89 0.93 -1.28 -17.04
CA THR A 89 -0.24 -0.41 -17.11
C THR A 89 -1.21 -0.72 -16.00
N THR A 90 -1.84 0.30 -15.42
CA THR A 90 -2.83 0.13 -14.36
C THR A 90 -3.83 1.26 -14.34
N ARG A 91 -5.02 0.98 -13.82
CA ARG A 91 -6.06 2.00 -13.59
C ARG A 91 -5.93 2.65 -12.22
N ASN A 92 -5.46 1.92 -11.22
CA ASN A 92 -5.36 2.43 -9.85
C ASN A 92 -3.96 2.16 -9.28
N LEU A 93 -3.46 3.12 -8.54
CA LEU A 93 -2.16 3.07 -7.86
C LEU A 93 -2.37 3.27 -6.36
N VAL A 94 -1.69 2.47 -5.55
CA VAL A 94 -1.58 2.66 -4.10
C VAL A 94 -0.11 2.76 -3.74
N VAL A 95 0.29 3.89 -3.19
CA VAL A 95 1.69 4.19 -2.84
C VAL A 95 1.90 4.08 -1.34
N GLY A 96 2.71 3.11 -0.90
CA GLY A 96 2.93 2.80 0.52
C GLY A 96 4.39 2.52 0.86
N ILE A 97 5.31 3.39 0.42
CA ILE A 97 6.76 3.16 0.54
C ILE A 97 7.44 3.89 1.70
N GLY A 98 6.64 4.38 2.66
CA GLY A 98 7.14 5.13 3.81
C GLY A 98 7.40 6.62 3.51
N SER A 99 7.82 7.37 4.53
CA SER A 99 7.91 8.84 4.53
C SER A 99 9.35 9.37 4.47
N ALA A 100 10.30 8.58 3.98
CA ALA A 100 11.69 9.02 3.85
C ALA A 100 11.83 10.11 2.76
N ASN A 101 12.70 11.10 2.99
CA ASN A 101 12.98 12.18 2.04
C ASN A 101 13.72 11.72 0.77
N THR A 102 14.07 10.45 0.68
CA THR A 102 14.61 9.80 -0.51
C THR A 102 13.54 9.39 -1.53
N PHE A 103 12.28 9.80 -1.31
CA PHE A 103 11.22 9.61 -2.28
C PHE A 103 11.57 10.26 -3.63
N ALA A 104 11.52 9.50 -4.71
CA ALA A 104 11.98 9.94 -6.02
C ALA A 104 11.18 9.29 -7.17
N ILE A 105 9.87 9.07 -6.97
CA ILE A 105 9.02 8.57 -8.05
C ILE A 105 8.62 9.75 -8.94
N GLU A 106 9.22 9.82 -10.12
CA GLU A 106 8.90 10.84 -11.12
C GLU A 106 7.41 10.75 -11.50
N GLY A 107 6.77 11.90 -11.72
CA GLY A 107 5.33 11.99 -11.93
C GLY A 107 4.51 12.16 -10.64
N LEU A 108 5.08 11.85 -9.46
CA LEU A 108 4.44 12.08 -8.16
C LEU A 108 5.12 13.19 -7.33
N MET A 109 6.23 13.75 -7.80
CA MET A 109 7.04 14.72 -7.04
C MET A 109 6.30 16.01 -6.70
N HIS A 110 5.36 16.44 -7.53
CA HIS A 110 4.56 17.66 -7.31
C HIS A 110 3.49 17.52 -6.21
N TYR A 111 3.29 16.29 -5.69
CA TYR A 111 2.45 16.03 -4.51
C TYR A 111 3.27 15.96 -3.21
N VAL A 112 4.60 15.96 -3.29
CA VAL A 112 5.47 15.84 -2.12
C VAL A 112 5.42 17.13 -1.30
N GLU A 113 5.21 17.00 0.00
CA GLU A 113 5.22 18.09 0.98
C GLU A 113 5.83 17.63 2.30
N PRO A 114 6.26 18.55 3.20
CA PRO A 114 6.73 18.19 4.52
C PRO A 114 5.67 17.41 5.31
N HIS A 115 6.12 16.39 6.03
CA HIS A 115 5.23 15.51 6.79
C HIS A 115 4.60 16.23 7.98
N LYS A 116 3.28 16.40 7.99
CA LYS A 116 2.50 17.20 8.96
C LYS A 116 2.59 16.75 10.43
N LYS A 117 3.02 15.52 10.70
CA LYS A 117 3.09 14.93 12.05
C LYS A 117 4.51 14.48 12.44
N ALA A 118 5.51 14.75 11.63
CA ALA A 118 6.91 14.50 11.96
C ALA A 118 7.58 15.79 12.44
N LEU A 119 8.62 15.65 13.25
CA LEU A 119 9.47 16.77 13.65
C LEU A 119 10.26 17.25 12.41
N PRO A 120 10.41 18.58 12.19
CA PRO A 120 11.07 19.14 11.01
C PRO A 120 12.48 18.62 10.77
N GLU A 121 13.26 18.41 11.84
CA GLU A 121 14.63 17.90 11.78
C GLU A 121 14.74 16.47 11.22
N LYS A 122 13.64 15.71 11.24
CA LYS A 122 13.59 14.38 10.63
C LYS A 122 13.43 14.42 9.11
N GLN A 123 13.17 15.59 8.54
CA GLN A 123 13.00 15.80 7.11
C GLN A 123 12.09 14.77 6.43
N ARG A 124 11.05 14.32 7.15
CA ARG A 124 10.08 13.36 6.59
C ARG A 124 9.14 14.05 5.62
N ILE A 125 8.69 13.31 4.63
CA ILE A 125 7.76 13.79 3.61
C ILE A 125 6.43 13.02 3.67
N GLN A 126 5.41 13.61 3.08
CA GLN A 126 4.16 12.95 2.74
C GLN A 126 3.74 13.32 1.32
N LEU A 127 2.82 12.59 0.76
CA LEU A 127 2.09 13.02 -0.44
C LEU A 127 0.82 13.76 0.00
N ARG A 128 0.60 14.96 -0.55
CA ARG A 128 -0.65 15.73 -0.36
C ARG A 128 -1.83 14.85 -0.77
N ASN A 129 -2.77 14.69 0.15
CA ASN A 129 -3.94 13.84 -0.07
C ASN A 129 -5.13 14.29 0.78
N THR A 130 -6.32 13.92 0.34
CA THR A 130 -7.55 14.00 1.13
C THR A 130 -8.08 12.59 1.28
N ASP A 131 -8.24 12.13 2.53
CA ASP A 131 -8.70 10.78 2.86
C ASP A 131 -8.01 9.69 2.02
N HIS A 132 -6.68 9.74 2.01
CA HIS A 132 -5.81 8.85 1.23
C HIS A 132 -5.82 9.06 -0.30
N LYS A 133 -6.72 9.85 -0.88
CA LYS A 133 -6.75 10.12 -2.31
C LYS A 133 -5.80 11.27 -2.65
N VAL A 134 -4.79 11.00 -3.46
CA VAL A 134 -3.79 11.97 -3.97
C VAL A 134 -4.32 12.66 -5.22
N ALA A 135 -4.84 11.86 -6.14
CA ALA A 135 -5.50 12.29 -7.38
C ALA A 135 -6.45 11.17 -7.83
N GLU A 136 -7.18 11.38 -8.92
CA GLU A 136 -8.06 10.34 -9.45
C GLU A 136 -7.25 9.08 -9.78
N GLY A 137 -7.64 7.94 -9.17
CA GLY A 137 -6.96 6.66 -9.33
C GLY A 137 -5.61 6.51 -8.58
N ILE A 138 -5.14 7.54 -7.87
CA ILE A 138 -3.89 7.50 -7.09
C ILE A 138 -4.20 7.65 -5.61
N TYR A 139 -3.78 6.66 -4.83
CA TYR A 139 -3.96 6.59 -3.39
C TYR A 139 -2.61 6.48 -2.68
N VAL A 140 -2.58 6.91 -1.42
CA VAL A 140 -1.40 6.83 -0.56
C VAL A 140 -1.76 6.25 0.80
N ILE A 141 -0.87 5.42 1.36
CA ILE A 141 -1.11 4.74 2.64
C ILE A 141 0.07 4.88 3.61
N GLY A 142 -0.19 4.57 4.86
CA GLY A 142 0.81 4.55 5.92
C GLY A 142 1.37 5.93 6.25
N THR A 143 2.65 5.97 6.57
CA THR A 143 3.33 7.22 6.95
C THR A 143 3.42 8.20 5.78
N LEU A 144 3.47 7.73 4.55
CA LEU A 144 3.49 8.58 3.36
C LEU A 144 2.17 9.35 3.18
N ALA A 145 1.07 8.88 3.76
CA ALA A 145 -0.21 9.60 3.80
C ALA A 145 -0.27 10.67 4.91
N GLY A 146 0.83 10.90 5.63
CA GLY A 146 0.90 11.86 6.74
C GLY A 146 0.46 11.29 8.09
N TRP A 147 0.39 9.96 8.23
CA TRP A 147 0.06 9.30 9.49
C TRP A 147 1.31 9.00 10.33
N ARG A 148 1.12 8.78 11.63
CA ARG A 148 2.21 8.41 12.55
C ARG A 148 2.72 7.01 12.23
N SER A 149 4.02 6.79 12.53
CA SER A 149 4.72 5.53 12.28
C SER A 149 4.35 4.47 13.34
N GLN A 150 3.15 3.89 13.20
CA GLN A 150 2.67 2.77 13.99
C GLN A 150 2.17 1.67 13.05
N LEU A 151 2.50 0.41 13.33
CA LEU A 151 2.10 -0.72 12.47
C LEU A 151 0.59 -0.78 12.28
N ALA A 152 -0.19 -0.66 13.36
CA ALA A 152 -1.64 -0.70 13.31
C ALA A 152 -2.23 0.44 12.47
N ILE A 153 -1.66 1.65 12.54
CA ILE A 153 -2.10 2.81 11.74
C ILE A 153 -1.78 2.56 10.26
N ALA A 154 -0.58 2.07 9.95
CA ALA A 154 -0.20 1.79 8.57
C ALA A 154 -1.05 0.69 7.95
N ALA A 155 -1.28 -0.41 8.69
CA ALA A 155 -2.15 -1.50 8.26
C ALA A 155 -3.61 -1.03 8.08
N GLY A 156 -4.13 -0.26 9.05
CA GLY A 156 -5.47 0.30 9.00
C GLY A 156 -5.68 1.22 7.80
N SER A 157 -4.70 2.07 7.47
CA SER A 157 -4.76 2.93 6.29
C SER A 157 -4.81 2.13 4.98
N GLY A 158 -4.08 1.01 4.92
CA GLY A 158 -4.14 0.10 3.78
C GLY A 158 -5.50 -0.59 3.65
N ALA A 159 -6.12 -0.97 4.77
CA ALA A 159 -7.46 -1.53 4.80
C ALA A 159 -8.52 -0.51 4.35
N ALA A 160 -8.43 0.74 4.82
CA ALA A 160 -9.33 1.82 4.41
C ALA A 160 -9.29 2.02 2.89
N VAL A 161 -8.11 2.26 2.32
CA VAL A 161 -7.95 2.42 0.86
C VAL A 161 -8.42 1.18 0.09
N ALA A 162 -8.23 -0.01 0.65
CA ALA A 162 -8.72 -1.23 -0.01
C ALA A 162 -10.25 -1.26 -0.09
N THR A 163 -10.97 -0.81 0.95
CA THR A 163 -12.44 -0.72 0.93
C THR A 163 -12.93 0.35 -0.01
N ASP A 164 -12.25 1.51 -0.09
CA ASP A 164 -12.58 2.58 -1.05
C ASP A 164 -12.45 2.09 -2.49
N ILE A 165 -11.35 1.37 -2.81
CA ILE A 165 -11.15 0.78 -4.13
C ILE A 165 -12.20 -0.29 -4.44
N LEU A 166 -12.57 -1.15 -3.47
CA LEU A 166 -13.64 -2.13 -3.65
C LEU A 166 -14.97 -1.46 -3.94
N THR A 167 -15.31 -0.40 -3.22
CA THR A 167 -16.50 0.41 -3.43
C THR A 167 -16.51 1.06 -4.81
N LEU A 168 -15.36 1.64 -5.23
CA LEU A 168 -15.19 2.17 -6.59
C LEU A 168 -15.43 1.09 -7.66
N TRP A 169 -14.87 -0.08 -7.50
CA TRP A 169 -15.02 -1.18 -8.45
C TRP A 169 -16.40 -1.81 -8.44
N ASN A 170 -17.16 -1.62 -7.37
CA ASN A 170 -18.57 -2.01 -7.25
C ASN A 170 -19.54 -0.86 -7.57
N HIS A 171 -19.16 0.03 -8.49
CA HIS A 171 -20.00 1.12 -8.97
C HIS A 171 -20.50 2.10 -7.87
N GLY A 172 -19.68 2.30 -6.82
CA GLY A 172 -20.03 3.18 -5.69
C GLY A 172 -20.87 2.51 -4.60
N ILE A 173 -21.22 1.24 -4.76
CA ILE A 173 -21.92 0.49 -3.71
C ILE A 173 -20.87 0.07 -2.66
N ASP A 174 -21.10 0.46 -1.41
CA ASP A 174 -20.21 0.15 -0.28
C ASP A 174 -19.82 -1.34 -0.27
N SER A 175 -18.54 -1.60 -0.21
CA SER A 175 -18.00 -2.94 -0.36
C SER A 175 -16.83 -3.17 0.57
N GLN A 176 -17.03 -4.11 1.47
CA GLN A 176 -16.03 -4.56 2.43
C GLN A 176 -15.78 -6.05 2.26
N SER A 177 -14.69 -6.55 2.80
CA SER A 177 -14.42 -7.98 2.89
C SER A 177 -14.22 -8.34 4.36
N HIS A 178 -15.17 -9.04 4.91
CA HIS A 178 -15.13 -9.57 6.26
C HIS A 178 -15.08 -11.08 6.23
N ASP A 179 -14.21 -11.66 7.04
CA ASP A 179 -14.22 -13.08 7.34
C ASP A 179 -15.00 -13.28 8.63
N SER A 180 -16.08 -14.05 8.58
CA SER A 180 -16.90 -14.37 9.73
C SER A 180 -17.16 -15.87 9.81
N ILE A 181 -17.24 -16.38 11.02
CA ILE A 181 -17.69 -17.75 11.26
C ILE A 181 -19.17 -17.82 10.84
N LYS A 182 -19.49 -18.60 9.80
CA LYS A 182 -20.87 -18.86 9.45
C LYS A 182 -21.50 -19.57 10.64
N LYS A 183 -22.55 -18.97 11.22
CA LYS A 183 -23.41 -19.71 12.14
C LYS A 183 -24.04 -20.84 11.34
N VAL A 184 -23.74 -22.07 11.73
CA VAL A 184 -24.40 -23.29 11.22
C VAL A 184 -25.84 -23.34 11.76
#